data_9d8fe1ffa9ccb2df11019b1707173a53
#
_entry.id   9d8fe1ffa9ccb2df11019b1707173a53
#
_cell.length_a   1.000
_cell.length_b   1.000
_cell.length_c   1.000
_cell.angle_alpha   90.00
_cell.angle_beta   90.00
_cell.angle_gamma   90.00
#
_symmetry.space_group_name_H-M   'P 1'
#
loop_
_entity.id
_entity.type
_entity.pdbx_description
1 polymer ?
#
loop_
_entity_poly.entity_id
_entity_poly.type
_entity_poly.pdbx_seq_one_letter_code
_entity_poly.pdbx_strand_id
1 'polypeptide(L)'
;MNPLHFHLAWVEFLADHRNIYLTHFLHVISFSGTAYFYFFFTMLVYVAWDKRLAVRIAVLLLLTMAFNDLLKILIKNPRPFIADGTYKKKWAVPPFEAKALALEYSTPSGHAMGSAAFCTYLFALIRNRFIRLGLVVLVVLIGVSRPYLGVHYVEDVLLGWTLGLLFGLIAIRYTERLANRWRKVPYGFQIAVTVAGSAVVWLLAVAFNGWHIDSQVGEVTINCGWLTGMVIACPLELRMVNFDPRSGTLAARLLRYALSIGIMTAVAVVLSAAFAPIAVNTTILGSALDYLRMAAVSFAGMFFAPFIFCKFKLATAPPAS
;
A
#
# COMPACT_ATOMS: atom_id res chain seq x y z
N MET A 1 20.70 15.82 -11.58
CA MET A 1 20.25 17.20 -11.22
C MET A 1 18.93 17.06 -10.46
N ASN A 2 18.68 17.91 -9.47
CA ASN A 2 17.39 17.98 -8.77
C ASN A 2 16.45 18.88 -9.61
N PRO A 3 15.49 18.32 -10.39
CA PRO A 3 14.70 19.11 -11.34
C PRO A 3 13.77 20.12 -10.65
N LEU A 4 13.47 19.90 -9.36
CA LEU A 4 12.57 20.78 -8.60
C LEU A 4 13.31 21.77 -7.69
N HIS A 5 14.66 21.74 -7.65
CA HIS A 5 15.49 22.59 -6.81
C HIS A 5 15.10 22.61 -5.32
N PHE A 6 14.64 21.45 -4.79
CA PHE A 6 14.26 21.33 -3.39
C PHE A 6 15.45 21.57 -2.45
N HIS A 7 15.16 22.11 -1.26
CA HIS A 7 16.16 22.56 -0.32
C HIS A 7 16.79 21.39 0.45
N LEU A 8 18.05 21.08 0.14
CA LEU A 8 18.82 20.06 0.84
C LEU A 8 19.22 20.49 2.26
N ALA A 9 19.37 21.80 2.49
CA ALA A 9 19.90 22.36 3.75
C ALA A 9 19.17 21.86 5.01
N TRP A 10 17.85 21.73 4.97
CA TRP A 10 17.08 21.19 6.11
C TRP A 10 17.38 19.72 6.38
N VAL A 11 17.56 18.92 5.31
CA VAL A 11 17.87 17.50 5.45
C VAL A 11 19.31 17.30 5.95
N GLU A 12 20.25 18.13 5.51
CA GLU A 12 21.62 18.17 6.00
C GLU A 12 21.68 18.56 7.47
N PHE A 13 21.01 19.67 7.84
CA PHE A 13 20.92 20.09 9.23
C PHE A 13 20.41 18.96 10.13
N LEU A 14 19.31 18.31 9.75
CA LEU A 14 18.77 17.19 10.51
C LEU A 14 19.73 15.98 10.54
N ALA A 15 20.45 15.71 9.44
CA ALA A 15 21.41 14.63 9.38
C ALA A 15 22.60 14.82 10.33
N ASP A 16 23.07 16.05 10.46
CA ASP A 16 24.23 16.40 11.28
C ASP A 16 23.89 16.53 12.79
N HIS A 17 22.59 16.70 13.13
CA HIS A 17 22.11 16.82 14.51
C HIS A 17 21.31 15.60 15.00
N ARG A 18 21.55 14.40 14.43
CA ARG A 18 20.84 13.19 14.82
C ARG A 18 21.22 12.71 16.23
N ASN A 19 20.19 12.27 16.94
CA ASN A 19 20.32 11.54 18.19
C ASN A 19 19.96 10.08 17.97
N ILE A 20 20.72 9.13 18.50
CA ILE A 20 20.51 7.70 18.29
C ILE A 20 19.12 7.24 18.77
N TYR A 21 18.66 7.71 19.93
CA TYR A 21 17.35 7.34 20.49
C TYR A 21 16.20 7.88 19.64
N LEU A 22 16.31 9.14 19.21
CA LEU A 22 15.32 9.76 18.32
C LEU A 22 15.30 9.08 16.95
N THR A 23 16.46 8.68 16.44
CA THR A 23 16.58 7.94 15.17
C THR A 23 15.84 6.61 15.26
N HIS A 24 16.05 5.82 16.30
CA HIS A 24 15.32 4.56 16.50
C HIS A 24 13.82 4.79 16.68
N PHE A 25 13.43 5.76 17.47
CA PHE A 25 12.01 6.11 17.65
C PHE A 25 11.34 6.47 16.32
N LEU A 26 11.94 7.39 15.56
CA LEU A 26 11.38 7.84 14.29
C LEU A 26 11.42 6.75 13.22
N HIS A 27 12.39 5.84 13.25
CA HIS A 27 12.42 4.68 12.37
C HIS A 27 11.24 3.72 12.67
N VAL A 28 10.96 3.43 13.93
CA VAL A 28 9.80 2.63 14.36
C VAL A 28 8.48 3.30 13.95
N ILE A 29 8.34 4.60 14.18
CA ILE A 29 7.16 5.37 13.75
C ILE A 29 7.01 5.34 12.23
N SER A 30 8.10 5.49 11.49
CA SER A 30 8.11 5.45 10.02
C SER A 30 7.57 4.13 9.47
N PHE A 31 7.79 3.00 10.17
CA PHE A 31 7.23 1.71 9.78
C PHE A 31 5.69 1.76 9.63
N SER A 32 5.00 2.55 10.47
CA SER A 32 3.54 2.72 10.37
C SER A 32 3.08 3.44 9.09
N GLY A 33 3.99 4.00 8.31
CA GLY A 33 3.73 4.58 7.00
C GLY A 33 4.07 3.67 5.82
N THR A 34 4.54 2.44 6.08
CA THR A 34 4.91 1.49 5.04
C THR A 34 3.73 0.72 4.46
N ALA A 35 3.88 0.22 3.23
CA ALA A 35 2.91 -0.70 2.62
C ALA A 35 2.72 -1.97 3.45
N TYR A 36 3.77 -2.47 4.11
CA TYR A 36 3.68 -3.63 5.01
C TYR A 36 2.75 -3.39 6.19
N PHE A 37 2.86 -2.23 6.86
CA PHE A 37 1.97 -1.89 7.96
C PHE A 37 0.50 -1.86 7.50
N TYR A 38 0.22 -1.22 6.37
CA TYR A 38 -1.14 -1.12 5.84
C TYR A 38 -1.68 -2.48 5.42
N PHE A 39 -0.83 -3.32 4.83
CA PHE A 39 -1.19 -4.69 4.49
C PHE A 39 -1.58 -5.50 5.73
N PHE A 40 -0.73 -5.54 6.75
CA PHE A 40 -1.01 -6.28 7.99
C PHE A 40 -2.22 -5.72 8.73
N PHE A 41 -2.36 -4.39 8.80
CA PHE A 41 -3.51 -3.75 9.43
C PHE A 41 -4.82 -4.06 8.69
N THR A 42 -4.86 -3.89 7.36
CA THR A 42 -6.07 -4.14 6.58
C THR A 42 -6.47 -5.60 6.59
N MET A 43 -5.51 -6.53 6.55
CA MET A 43 -5.76 -7.96 6.69
C MET A 43 -6.35 -8.30 8.05
N LEU A 44 -5.81 -7.73 9.14
CA LEU A 44 -6.36 -7.91 10.49
C LEU A 44 -7.80 -7.42 10.56
N VAL A 45 -8.08 -6.22 10.06
CA VAL A 45 -9.44 -5.66 10.01
C VAL A 45 -10.36 -6.55 9.17
N TYR A 46 -9.88 -7.09 8.04
CA TYR A 46 -10.66 -7.96 7.15
C TYR A 46 -11.11 -9.26 7.81
N VAL A 47 -10.20 -9.95 8.49
CA VAL A 47 -10.47 -11.29 9.03
C VAL A 47 -11.04 -11.29 10.45
N ALA A 48 -10.90 -10.17 11.19
CA ALA A 48 -11.25 -10.14 12.62
C ALA A 48 -12.26 -9.08 13.03
N TRP A 49 -12.60 -8.13 12.16
CA TRP A 49 -13.45 -7.00 12.56
C TRP A 49 -14.53 -6.64 11.54
N ASP A 50 -14.16 -6.10 10.36
CA ASP A 50 -15.08 -5.58 9.35
C ASP A 50 -14.51 -5.68 7.93
N LYS A 51 -15.06 -6.61 7.14
CA LYS A 51 -14.66 -6.84 5.75
C LYS A 51 -14.84 -5.61 4.87
N ARG A 52 -15.95 -4.88 5.06
CA ARG A 52 -16.28 -3.72 4.22
C ARG A 52 -15.34 -2.57 4.49
N LEU A 53 -15.03 -2.31 5.76
CA LEU A 53 -14.06 -1.30 6.15
C LEU A 53 -12.67 -1.62 5.59
N ALA A 54 -12.21 -2.86 5.75
CA ALA A 54 -10.91 -3.30 5.25
C ALA A 54 -10.78 -3.12 3.74
N VAL A 55 -11.79 -3.54 2.96
CA VAL A 55 -11.80 -3.36 1.49
C VAL A 55 -11.74 -1.87 1.12
N ARG A 56 -12.48 -1.00 1.81
CA ARG A 56 -12.46 0.44 1.54
C ARG A 56 -11.10 1.06 1.81
N ILE A 57 -10.47 0.70 2.93
CA ILE A 57 -9.12 1.15 3.28
C ILE A 57 -8.11 0.65 2.23
N ALA A 58 -8.18 -0.64 1.88
CA ALA A 58 -7.27 -1.21 0.89
C ALA A 58 -7.41 -0.54 -0.49
N VAL A 59 -8.64 -0.33 -0.99
CA VAL A 59 -8.87 0.39 -2.26
C VAL A 59 -8.35 1.83 -2.19
N LEU A 60 -8.63 2.55 -1.09
CA LEU A 60 -8.10 3.90 -0.90
C LEU A 60 -6.58 3.91 -1.00
N LEU A 61 -5.90 3.04 -0.26
CA LEU A 61 -4.44 2.99 -0.22
C LEU A 61 -3.85 2.56 -1.57
N LEU A 62 -4.41 1.53 -2.23
CA LEU A 62 -3.93 1.08 -3.55
C LEU A 62 -4.05 2.19 -4.60
N LEU A 63 -5.16 2.91 -4.64
CA LEU A 63 -5.34 4.03 -5.57
C LEU A 63 -4.40 5.20 -5.21
N THR A 64 -4.21 5.49 -3.93
CA THR A 64 -3.29 6.54 -3.46
C THR A 64 -1.86 6.19 -3.83
N MET A 65 -1.42 4.93 -3.66
CA MET A 65 -0.07 4.49 -3.98
C MET A 65 0.15 4.43 -5.50
N ALA A 66 -0.78 3.88 -6.27
CA ALA A 66 -0.68 3.89 -7.73
C ALA A 66 -0.53 5.31 -8.29
N PHE A 67 -1.27 6.28 -7.74
CA PHE A 67 -1.11 7.68 -8.11
C PHE A 67 0.24 8.28 -7.66
N ASN A 68 0.70 7.93 -6.45
CA ASN A 68 2.03 8.32 -5.96
C ASN A 68 3.14 7.83 -6.90
N ASP A 69 3.08 6.57 -7.31
CA ASP A 69 4.09 5.95 -8.16
C ASP A 69 4.09 6.56 -9.58
N LEU A 70 2.91 6.85 -10.14
CA LEU A 70 2.82 7.60 -11.40
C LEU A 70 3.43 9.00 -11.30
N LEU A 71 3.20 9.72 -10.20
CA LEU A 71 3.82 11.03 -9.98
C LEU A 71 5.34 10.93 -9.84
N LYS A 72 5.85 9.94 -9.14
CA LYS A 72 7.29 9.67 -9.03
C LYS A 72 7.93 9.47 -10.41
N ILE A 73 7.31 8.64 -11.26
CA ILE A 73 7.75 8.38 -12.63
C ILE A 73 7.66 9.65 -13.50
N LEU A 74 6.67 10.49 -13.30
CA LEU A 74 6.50 11.72 -14.05
C LEU A 74 7.49 12.82 -13.64
N ILE A 75 7.70 12.98 -12.32
CA ILE A 75 8.53 14.05 -11.75
C ILE A 75 10.02 13.70 -11.81
N LYS A 76 10.38 12.43 -11.56
CA LYS A 76 11.77 11.90 -11.59
C LYS A 76 12.74 12.65 -10.69
N ASN A 77 12.29 13.15 -9.54
CA ASN A 77 13.15 13.86 -8.61
C ASN A 77 14.01 12.85 -7.81
N PRO A 78 15.36 12.92 -7.84
CA PRO A 78 16.21 12.03 -7.07
C PRO A 78 16.06 12.30 -5.57
N ARG A 79 16.30 11.27 -4.76
CA ARG A 79 16.32 11.42 -3.30
C ARG A 79 17.50 12.24 -2.82
N PRO A 80 17.41 12.85 -1.60
CA PRO A 80 18.55 13.55 -0.99
C PRO A 80 19.80 12.67 -0.99
N PHE A 81 20.98 13.29 -1.21
CA PHE A 81 22.30 12.65 -1.16
C PHE A 81 22.57 11.55 -2.22
N ILE A 82 21.64 11.32 -3.17
CA ILE A 82 21.89 10.38 -4.28
C ILE A 82 22.85 10.99 -5.30
N ALA A 83 22.65 12.26 -5.63
CA ALA A 83 23.41 12.93 -6.71
C ALA A 83 24.90 13.03 -6.41
N ASP A 84 25.29 13.18 -5.15
CA ASP A 84 26.68 13.27 -4.68
C ASP A 84 27.24 11.93 -4.14
N GLY A 85 26.41 10.87 -4.14
CA GLY A 85 26.78 9.52 -3.67
C GLY A 85 26.94 9.38 -2.15
N THR A 86 26.63 10.43 -1.36
CA THR A 86 26.83 10.43 0.11
C THR A 86 25.70 9.74 0.88
N TYR A 87 24.63 9.32 0.20
CA TYR A 87 23.46 8.71 0.82
C TYR A 87 23.78 7.54 1.76
N LYS A 88 24.80 6.71 1.43
CA LYS A 88 25.22 5.58 2.27
C LYS A 88 25.66 6.00 3.68
N LYS A 89 26.16 7.23 3.83
CA LYS A 89 26.61 7.80 5.12
C LYS A 89 25.55 8.70 5.74
N LYS A 90 24.76 9.39 4.93
CA LYS A 90 23.81 10.42 5.33
C LYS A 90 22.38 9.87 5.59
N TRP A 91 22.03 8.70 5.08
CA TRP A 91 20.74 8.07 5.40
C TRP A 91 20.80 7.26 6.69
N ALA A 92 19.81 7.46 7.56
CA ALA A 92 19.67 6.72 8.81
C ALA A 92 18.60 5.63 8.71
N VAL A 93 18.71 4.81 7.69
CA VAL A 93 17.85 3.63 7.45
C VAL A 93 18.71 2.37 7.32
N PRO A 94 18.17 1.17 7.55
CA PRO A 94 18.91 -0.07 7.40
C PRO A 94 19.47 -0.25 5.97
N PRO A 95 20.63 -0.92 5.80
CA PRO A 95 21.28 -1.06 4.50
C PRO A 95 20.40 -1.68 3.40
N PHE A 96 19.53 -2.63 3.75
CA PHE A 96 18.61 -3.24 2.79
C PHE A 96 17.54 -2.24 2.30
N GLU A 97 17.02 -1.40 3.20
CA GLU A 97 16.08 -0.32 2.87
C GLU A 97 16.78 0.75 2.04
N ALA A 98 17.98 1.17 2.42
CA ALA A 98 18.77 2.13 1.65
C ALA A 98 19.01 1.67 0.20
N LYS A 99 19.30 0.38 0.00
CA LYS A 99 19.50 -0.20 -1.34
C LYS A 99 18.23 -0.12 -2.19
N ALA A 100 17.08 -0.40 -1.62
CA ALA A 100 15.80 -0.32 -2.32
C ALA A 100 15.45 1.15 -2.65
N LEU A 101 15.52 2.04 -1.65
CA LEU A 101 15.20 3.46 -1.80
C LEU A 101 16.13 4.19 -2.79
N ALA A 102 17.38 3.74 -2.94
CA ALA A 102 18.32 4.35 -3.89
C ALA A 102 17.91 4.17 -5.37
N LEU A 103 17.02 3.21 -5.63
CA LEU A 103 16.46 2.95 -6.96
C LEU A 103 15.13 3.67 -7.21
N GLU A 104 14.61 4.40 -6.20
CA GLU A 104 13.32 5.06 -6.26
C GLU A 104 13.44 6.58 -6.33
N TYR A 105 12.50 7.22 -7.03
CA TYR A 105 12.34 8.67 -6.99
C TYR A 105 11.76 9.17 -5.66
N SER A 106 12.05 10.45 -5.35
CA SER A 106 11.70 11.05 -4.06
C SER A 106 10.26 11.55 -4.00
N THR A 107 9.82 12.26 -5.04
CA THR A 107 8.64 13.14 -5.02
C THR A 107 7.40 12.50 -5.65
N PRO A 108 6.28 12.43 -4.93
CA PRO A 108 6.07 12.78 -3.53
C PRO A 108 6.40 11.65 -2.56
N SER A 109 6.47 11.96 -1.25
CA SER A 109 6.72 10.95 -0.22
C SER A 109 5.53 10.01 -0.04
N GLY A 110 5.69 8.72 -0.39
CA GLY A 110 4.64 7.71 -0.25
C GLY A 110 4.22 7.45 1.20
N HIS A 111 5.16 7.48 2.16
CA HIS A 111 4.86 7.38 3.60
C HIS A 111 3.96 8.53 4.08
N ALA A 112 4.27 9.76 3.70
CA ALA A 112 3.47 10.93 4.05
C ALA A 112 2.09 10.87 3.38
N MET A 113 2.03 10.53 2.10
CA MET A 113 0.80 10.47 1.33
C MET A 113 -0.13 9.35 1.80
N GLY A 114 0.40 8.14 2.01
CA GLY A 114 -0.36 7.00 2.52
C GLY A 114 -0.90 7.23 3.92
N SER A 115 -0.05 7.72 4.84
CA SER A 115 -0.47 8.01 6.21
C SER A 115 -1.53 9.10 6.28
N ALA A 116 -1.39 10.17 5.51
CA ALA A 116 -2.40 11.24 5.45
C ALA A 116 -3.74 10.72 4.90
N ALA A 117 -3.74 9.94 3.80
CA ALA A 117 -4.97 9.36 3.25
C ALA A 117 -5.66 8.40 4.25
N PHE A 118 -4.90 7.47 4.82
CA PHE A 118 -5.36 6.48 5.79
C PHE A 118 -5.92 7.12 7.05
N CYS A 119 -5.13 8.00 7.70
CA CYS A 119 -5.54 8.63 8.95
C CYS A 119 -6.70 9.61 8.76
N THR A 120 -6.76 10.34 7.65
CA THR A 120 -7.90 11.20 7.32
C THR A 120 -9.19 10.39 7.20
N TYR A 121 -9.14 9.25 6.51
CA TYR A 121 -10.29 8.38 6.37
C TYR A 121 -10.74 7.81 7.72
N LEU A 122 -9.81 7.30 8.53
CA LEU A 122 -10.11 6.81 9.88
C LEU A 122 -10.61 7.90 10.82
N PHE A 123 -10.06 9.11 10.75
CA PHE A 123 -10.47 10.26 11.56
C PHE A 123 -11.96 10.56 11.39
N ALA A 124 -12.50 10.43 10.19
CA ALA A 124 -13.93 10.63 9.95
C ALA A 124 -14.82 9.54 10.55
N LEU A 125 -14.32 8.31 10.67
CA LEU A 125 -15.06 7.16 11.19
C LEU A 125 -15.02 7.06 12.73
N ILE A 126 -13.97 7.54 13.36
CA ILE A 126 -13.71 7.42 14.78
C ILE A 126 -14.29 8.65 15.51
N ARG A 127 -15.06 8.43 16.59
CA ARG A 127 -15.64 9.53 17.38
C ARG A 127 -14.78 9.97 18.57
N ASN A 128 -13.91 9.09 19.05
CA ASN A 128 -13.05 9.38 20.22
C ASN A 128 -12.02 10.43 19.88
N ARG A 129 -12.03 11.57 20.60
CA ARG A 129 -11.14 12.72 20.35
C ARG A 129 -9.66 12.40 20.58
N PHE A 130 -9.35 11.53 21.53
CA PHE A 130 -7.96 11.17 21.84
C PHE A 130 -7.38 10.28 20.72
N ILE A 131 -8.17 9.36 20.17
CA ILE A 131 -7.74 8.55 19.01
C ILE A 131 -7.56 9.47 17.80
N ARG A 132 -8.48 10.42 17.56
CA ARG A 132 -8.33 11.41 16.49
C ARG A 132 -7.05 12.23 16.63
N LEU A 133 -6.74 12.69 17.84
CA LEU A 133 -5.48 13.41 18.11
C LEU A 133 -4.28 12.51 17.84
N GLY A 134 -4.33 11.24 18.27
CA GLY A 134 -3.28 10.25 17.99
C GLY A 134 -3.05 10.03 16.50
N LEU A 135 -4.11 9.98 15.67
CA LEU A 135 -3.98 9.89 14.22
C LEU A 135 -3.28 11.12 13.60
N VAL A 136 -3.62 12.34 14.07
CA VAL A 136 -2.95 13.56 13.60
C VAL A 136 -1.47 13.55 13.99
N VAL A 137 -1.17 13.23 15.25
CA VAL A 137 0.23 13.13 15.74
C VAL A 137 1.00 12.08 14.94
N LEU A 138 0.39 10.93 14.64
CA LEU A 138 1.02 9.86 13.87
C LEU A 138 1.38 10.33 12.46
N VAL A 139 0.47 11.01 11.75
CA VAL A 139 0.74 11.56 10.40
C VAL A 139 1.91 12.54 10.44
N VAL A 140 1.92 13.45 11.43
CA VAL A 140 3.01 14.43 11.59
C VAL A 140 4.33 13.72 11.86
N LEU A 141 4.36 12.77 12.78
CA LEU A 141 5.59 12.03 13.13
C LEU A 141 6.11 11.19 11.96
N ILE A 142 5.22 10.50 11.21
CA ILE A 142 5.62 9.76 10.00
C ILE A 142 6.23 10.72 8.98
N GLY A 143 5.60 11.86 8.72
CA GLY A 143 6.11 12.83 7.75
C GLY A 143 7.47 13.41 8.17
N VAL A 144 7.60 13.87 9.42
CA VAL A 144 8.84 14.43 9.97
C VAL A 144 9.96 13.38 9.98
N SER A 145 9.64 12.10 10.18
CA SER A 145 10.66 11.04 10.15
C SER A 145 11.41 10.97 8.82
N ARG A 146 10.77 11.33 7.69
CA ARG A 146 11.36 11.12 6.37
C ARG A 146 12.54 12.04 6.08
N PRO A 147 12.47 13.38 6.24
CA PRO A 147 13.63 14.25 6.13
C PRO A 147 14.63 14.01 7.26
N TYR A 148 14.20 13.67 8.48
CA TYR A 148 15.10 13.31 9.57
C TYR A 148 15.95 12.07 9.24
N LEU A 149 15.35 11.02 8.67
CA LEU A 149 16.08 9.83 8.22
C LEU A 149 16.93 10.10 6.95
N GLY A 150 16.74 11.25 6.30
CA GLY A 150 17.52 11.70 5.15
C GLY A 150 17.02 11.20 3.79
N VAL A 151 15.87 10.53 3.74
CA VAL A 151 15.39 9.81 2.55
C VAL A 151 14.41 10.61 1.68
N HIS A 152 13.93 11.77 2.16
CA HIS A 152 13.05 12.68 1.44
C HIS A 152 13.37 14.14 1.76
N TYR A 153 13.04 15.03 0.84
CA TYR A 153 13.01 16.48 1.11
C TYR A 153 11.76 16.84 1.94
N VAL A 154 11.77 18.01 2.59
CA VAL A 154 10.60 18.51 3.32
C VAL A 154 9.42 18.72 2.37
N GLU A 155 9.69 19.22 1.16
CA GLU A 155 8.72 19.48 0.10
C GLU A 155 8.01 18.19 -0.39
N ASP A 156 8.74 17.05 -0.42
CA ASP A 156 8.15 15.74 -0.73
C ASP A 156 7.06 15.37 0.27
N VAL A 157 7.33 15.66 1.54
CA VAL A 157 6.41 15.37 2.65
C VAL A 157 5.18 16.27 2.60
N LEU A 158 5.38 17.58 2.39
CA LEU A 158 4.28 18.56 2.27
C LEU A 158 3.36 18.22 1.12
N LEU A 159 3.92 17.90 -0.04
CA LEU A 159 3.15 17.45 -1.20
C LEU A 159 2.43 16.13 -0.91
N GLY A 160 3.12 15.17 -0.28
CA GLY A 160 2.54 13.90 0.14
C GLY A 160 1.34 14.09 1.08
N TRP A 161 1.47 14.92 2.12
CA TRP A 161 0.37 15.23 3.04
C TRP A 161 -0.81 15.89 2.33
N THR A 162 -0.55 16.85 1.45
CA THR A 162 -1.61 17.56 0.70
C THR A 162 -2.40 16.58 -0.17
N LEU A 163 -1.72 15.77 -0.96
CA LEU A 163 -2.35 14.78 -1.83
C LEU A 163 -3.05 13.68 -1.02
N GLY A 164 -2.41 13.18 0.03
CA GLY A 164 -3.01 12.16 0.90
C GLY A 164 -4.27 12.66 1.60
N LEU A 165 -4.27 13.89 2.13
CA LEU A 165 -5.46 14.52 2.69
C LEU A 165 -6.58 14.61 1.64
N LEU A 166 -6.27 15.03 0.42
CA LEU A 166 -7.23 15.12 -0.68
C LEU A 166 -7.85 13.74 -0.99
N PHE A 167 -7.04 12.68 -1.13
CA PHE A 167 -7.53 11.32 -1.34
C PHE A 167 -8.42 10.84 -0.19
N GLY A 168 -8.02 11.11 1.05
CA GLY A 168 -8.83 10.80 2.24
C GLY A 168 -10.19 11.50 2.23
N LEU A 169 -10.23 12.81 1.91
CA LEU A 169 -11.47 13.58 1.81
C LEU A 169 -12.37 13.09 0.67
N ILE A 170 -11.80 12.78 -0.50
CA ILE A 170 -12.53 12.19 -1.61
C ILE A 170 -13.13 10.84 -1.18
N ALA A 171 -12.36 10.01 -0.48
CA ALA A 171 -12.84 8.72 0.01
C ALA A 171 -14.01 8.90 1.00
N ILE A 172 -13.91 9.82 1.97
CA ILE A 172 -15.01 10.12 2.90
C ILE A 172 -16.29 10.50 2.15
N ARG A 173 -16.17 11.33 1.12
CA ARG A 173 -17.31 11.88 0.39
C ARG A 173 -17.97 10.90 -0.56
N TYR A 174 -17.18 10.02 -1.19
CA TYR A 174 -17.65 9.26 -2.35
C TYR A 174 -17.64 7.74 -2.20
N THR A 175 -16.92 7.16 -1.23
CA THR A 175 -16.74 5.69 -1.13
C THR A 175 -18.09 4.95 -1.08
N GLU A 176 -19.05 5.41 -0.29
CA GLU A 176 -20.38 4.76 -0.20
C GLU A 176 -21.13 4.80 -1.54
N ARG A 177 -21.13 5.96 -2.19
CA ARG A 177 -21.82 6.13 -3.48
C ARG A 177 -21.19 5.28 -4.56
N LEU A 178 -19.86 5.28 -4.63
CA LEU A 178 -19.10 4.50 -5.61
C LEU A 178 -19.26 3.00 -5.35
N ALA A 179 -19.14 2.54 -4.11
CA ALA A 179 -19.35 1.15 -3.76
C ALA A 179 -20.78 0.66 -4.08
N ASN A 180 -21.79 1.51 -3.85
CA ASN A 180 -23.17 1.18 -4.18
C ASN A 180 -23.43 1.09 -5.69
N ARG A 181 -22.81 1.97 -6.48
CA ARG A 181 -22.86 1.90 -7.96
C ARG A 181 -22.08 0.71 -8.48
N TRP A 182 -20.88 0.47 -7.96
CA TRP A 182 -20.02 -0.63 -8.35
C TRP A 182 -20.68 -2.00 -8.16
N ARG A 183 -21.39 -2.19 -7.06
CA ARG A 183 -22.11 -3.44 -6.80
C ARG A 183 -23.25 -3.73 -7.79
N LYS A 184 -23.76 -2.73 -8.50
CA LYS A 184 -24.79 -2.88 -9.55
C LYS A 184 -24.20 -3.23 -10.91
N VAL A 185 -22.89 -3.06 -11.08
CA VAL A 185 -22.18 -3.39 -12.34
C VAL A 185 -22.08 -4.93 -12.44
N PRO A 186 -22.34 -5.52 -13.61
CA PRO A 186 -22.15 -6.96 -13.81
C PRO A 186 -20.73 -7.41 -13.47
N TYR A 187 -20.62 -8.56 -12.78
CA TYR A 187 -19.34 -9.04 -12.25
C TYR A 187 -18.23 -9.16 -13.30
N GLY A 188 -18.54 -9.76 -14.46
CA GLY A 188 -17.57 -9.86 -15.56
C GLY A 188 -17.10 -8.49 -16.07
N PHE A 189 -18.00 -7.48 -16.07
CA PHE A 189 -17.65 -6.13 -16.47
C PHE A 189 -16.77 -5.43 -15.42
N GLN A 190 -16.99 -5.70 -14.11
CA GLN A 190 -16.09 -5.21 -13.05
C GLN A 190 -14.66 -5.70 -13.27
N ILE A 191 -14.48 -6.98 -13.59
CA ILE A 191 -13.16 -7.56 -13.90
C ILE A 191 -12.58 -6.92 -15.15
N ALA A 192 -13.35 -6.85 -16.22
CA ALA A 192 -12.88 -6.29 -17.50
C ALA A 192 -12.42 -4.83 -17.36
N VAL A 193 -13.20 -3.98 -16.68
CA VAL A 193 -12.83 -2.57 -16.42
C VAL A 193 -11.60 -2.47 -15.54
N THR A 194 -11.47 -3.33 -14.53
CA THR A 194 -10.29 -3.29 -13.64
C THR A 194 -9.03 -3.72 -14.39
N VAL A 195 -9.09 -4.79 -15.18
CA VAL A 195 -7.95 -5.26 -15.99
C VAL A 195 -7.57 -4.22 -17.05
N ALA A 196 -8.56 -3.69 -17.78
CA ALA A 196 -8.31 -2.65 -18.78
C ALA A 196 -7.74 -1.37 -18.15
N GLY A 197 -8.30 -0.93 -17.01
CA GLY A 197 -7.79 0.22 -16.27
C GLY A 197 -6.36 -0.01 -15.76
N SER A 198 -6.07 -1.21 -15.25
CA SER A 198 -4.70 -1.61 -14.83
C SER A 198 -3.72 -1.57 -16.02
N ALA A 199 -4.13 -2.07 -17.18
CA ALA A 199 -3.31 -2.02 -18.39
C ALA A 199 -3.04 -0.57 -18.83
N VAL A 200 -4.04 0.31 -18.77
CA VAL A 200 -3.88 1.74 -19.11
C VAL A 200 -2.91 2.41 -18.12
N VAL A 201 -3.08 2.19 -16.81
CA VAL A 201 -2.21 2.77 -15.78
C VAL A 201 -0.78 2.27 -15.95
N TRP A 202 -0.58 0.98 -16.22
CA TRP A 202 0.72 0.39 -16.51
C TRP A 202 1.35 0.98 -17.78
N LEU A 203 0.59 1.09 -18.88
CA LEU A 203 1.08 1.71 -20.12
C LEU A 203 1.50 3.17 -19.92
N LEU A 204 0.74 3.94 -19.14
CA LEU A 204 1.12 5.31 -18.77
C LEU A 204 2.42 5.34 -17.97
N ALA A 205 2.59 4.42 -17.01
CA ALA A 205 3.82 4.32 -16.23
C ALA A 205 5.03 4.01 -17.13
N VAL A 206 4.92 3.05 -18.05
CA VAL A 206 5.97 2.69 -19.01
C VAL A 206 6.27 3.87 -19.95
N ALA A 207 5.25 4.52 -20.48
CA ALA A 207 5.41 5.66 -21.40
C ALA A 207 6.10 6.85 -20.70
N PHE A 208 5.67 7.21 -19.50
CA PHE A 208 6.29 8.29 -18.71
C PHE A 208 7.71 7.93 -18.27
N ASN A 209 8.00 6.63 -18.11
CA ASN A 209 9.35 6.14 -17.83
C ASN A 209 10.25 6.00 -19.07
N GLY A 210 9.86 6.57 -20.20
CA GLY A 210 10.65 6.53 -21.44
C GLY A 210 10.71 5.14 -22.07
N TRP A 211 9.64 4.36 -21.95
CA TRP A 211 9.49 2.98 -22.44
C TRP A 211 10.42 1.96 -21.78
N HIS A 212 10.90 2.28 -20.55
CA HIS A 212 11.69 1.36 -19.74
C HIS A 212 10.86 0.78 -18.61
N ILE A 213 11.04 -0.51 -18.34
CA ILE A 213 10.42 -1.21 -17.22
C ILE A 213 11.49 -1.38 -16.15
N ASP A 214 11.30 -0.70 -15.02
CA ASP A 214 12.18 -0.72 -13.85
C ASP A 214 11.38 -1.00 -12.56
N SER A 215 12.03 -0.84 -11.41
CA SER A 215 11.39 -1.04 -10.11
C SER A 215 10.21 -0.10 -9.87
N GLN A 216 10.22 1.13 -10.40
CA GLN A 216 9.11 2.09 -10.23
C GLN A 216 7.86 1.66 -11.00
N VAL A 217 8.03 1.16 -12.23
CA VAL A 217 6.93 0.54 -13.01
C VAL A 217 6.47 -0.74 -12.34
N GLY A 218 7.39 -1.48 -11.70
CA GLY A 218 7.09 -2.66 -10.89
C GLY A 218 6.11 -2.38 -9.75
N GLU A 219 6.27 -1.27 -9.01
CA GLU A 219 5.34 -0.88 -7.93
C GLU A 219 3.92 -0.63 -8.46
N VAL A 220 3.80 0.06 -9.61
CA VAL A 220 2.50 0.25 -10.28
C VAL A 220 1.87 -1.11 -10.63
N THR A 221 2.67 -2.03 -11.15
CA THR A 221 2.22 -3.39 -11.52
C THR A 221 1.68 -4.15 -10.31
N ILE A 222 2.41 -4.11 -9.19
CA ILE A 222 2.04 -4.73 -7.91
C ILE A 222 0.70 -4.18 -7.42
N ASN A 223 0.53 -2.86 -7.37
CA ASN A 223 -0.70 -2.21 -6.92
C ASN A 223 -1.91 -2.58 -7.80
N CYS A 224 -1.73 -2.64 -9.12
CA CYS A 224 -2.75 -3.06 -10.08
C CYS A 224 -3.15 -4.53 -9.89
N GLY A 225 -2.17 -5.42 -9.69
CA GLY A 225 -2.42 -6.84 -9.42
C GLY A 225 -3.23 -7.05 -8.13
N TRP A 226 -2.85 -6.37 -7.03
CA TRP A 226 -3.59 -6.38 -5.77
C TRP A 226 -5.04 -5.97 -5.96
N LEU A 227 -5.29 -4.85 -6.64
CA LEU A 227 -6.65 -4.34 -6.89
C LEU A 227 -7.48 -5.36 -7.68
N THR A 228 -6.89 -5.96 -8.72
CA THR A 228 -7.58 -6.95 -9.55
C THR A 228 -7.94 -8.20 -8.76
N GLY A 229 -7.01 -8.72 -7.96
CA GLY A 229 -7.29 -9.87 -7.09
C GLY A 229 -8.43 -9.59 -6.11
N MET A 230 -8.49 -8.38 -5.53
CA MET A 230 -9.59 -7.95 -4.66
C MET A 230 -10.92 -7.89 -5.40
N VAL A 231 -10.95 -7.31 -6.61
CA VAL A 231 -12.18 -7.20 -7.42
C VAL A 231 -12.72 -8.58 -7.81
N ILE A 232 -11.84 -9.55 -8.01
CA ILE A 232 -12.24 -10.94 -8.28
C ILE A 232 -12.71 -11.61 -6.98
N ALA A 233 -11.94 -11.49 -5.90
CA ALA A 233 -12.16 -12.23 -4.66
C ALA A 233 -13.39 -11.77 -3.87
N CYS A 234 -13.58 -10.45 -3.68
CA CYS A 234 -14.61 -9.94 -2.78
C CYS A 234 -16.04 -10.34 -3.15
N PRO A 235 -16.50 -10.25 -4.44
CA PRO A 235 -17.83 -10.70 -4.80
C PRO A 235 -18.00 -12.22 -4.68
N LEU A 236 -16.97 -13.01 -4.97
CA LEU A 236 -16.99 -14.46 -4.80
C LEU A 236 -17.08 -14.85 -3.33
N GLU A 237 -16.28 -14.20 -2.47
CA GLU A 237 -16.34 -14.43 -1.02
C GLU A 237 -17.74 -14.14 -0.48
N LEU A 238 -18.35 -13.02 -0.85
CA LEU A 238 -19.69 -12.64 -0.40
C LEU A 238 -20.79 -13.61 -0.88
N ARG A 239 -20.63 -14.23 -2.07
CA ARG A 239 -21.62 -15.16 -2.64
C ARG A 239 -21.45 -16.60 -2.17
N MET A 240 -20.20 -17.05 -2.05
CA MET A 240 -19.89 -18.48 -1.86
C MET A 240 -19.50 -18.84 -0.44
N VAL A 241 -18.92 -17.91 0.31
CA VAL A 241 -18.37 -18.14 1.65
C VAL A 241 -19.12 -17.31 2.68
N ASN A 242 -19.15 -16.01 2.46
CA ASN A 242 -19.78 -15.00 3.32
C ASN A 242 -19.48 -15.18 4.82
N PHE A 243 -18.18 -15.33 5.17
CA PHE A 243 -17.80 -15.52 6.58
C PHE A 243 -18.09 -14.28 7.42
N ASP A 244 -18.44 -14.49 8.70
CA ASP A 244 -18.53 -13.40 9.66
C ASP A 244 -17.16 -13.15 10.33
N PRO A 245 -16.51 -11.98 10.11
CA PRO A 245 -15.22 -11.67 10.71
C PRO A 245 -15.27 -11.53 12.23
N ARG A 246 -16.45 -11.24 12.79
CA ARG A 246 -16.66 -11.10 14.24
C ARG A 246 -16.96 -12.41 14.96
N SER A 247 -17.23 -13.49 14.23
CA SER A 247 -17.53 -14.81 14.81
C SER A 247 -16.32 -15.39 15.55
N GLY A 248 -16.60 -16.25 16.52
CA GLY A 248 -15.61 -16.98 17.29
C GLY A 248 -14.88 -16.16 18.36
N THR A 249 -14.00 -16.84 19.08
CA THR A 249 -13.15 -16.26 20.15
C THR A 249 -12.04 -15.39 19.58
N LEU A 250 -11.38 -14.60 20.44
CA LEU A 250 -10.21 -13.82 20.04
C LEU A 250 -9.09 -14.72 19.48
N ALA A 251 -8.87 -15.89 20.12
CA ALA A 251 -7.89 -16.87 19.64
C ALA A 251 -8.21 -17.37 18.23
N ALA A 252 -9.48 -17.65 17.92
CA ALA A 252 -9.91 -18.03 16.57
C ALA A 252 -9.68 -16.90 15.54
N ARG A 253 -9.92 -15.65 15.93
CA ARG A 253 -9.65 -14.49 15.05
C ARG A 253 -8.15 -14.29 14.79
N LEU A 254 -7.31 -14.44 15.81
CA LEU A 254 -5.85 -14.37 15.66
C LEU A 254 -5.32 -15.53 14.82
N LEU A 255 -5.87 -16.75 14.99
CA LEU A 255 -5.51 -17.91 14.16
C LEU A 255 -5.89 -17.67 12.69
N ARG A 256 -7.08 -17.13 12.40
CA ARG A 256 -7.48 -16.74 11.03
C ARG A 256 -6.52 -15.73 10.43
N TYR A 257 -6.10 -14.74 11.23
CA TYR A 257 -5.12 -13.76 10.78
C TYR A 257 -3.78 -14.40 10.42
N ALA A 258 -3.22 -15.23 11.30
CA ALA A 258 -1.98 -15.95 11.05
C ALA A 258 -2.07 -16.86 9.83
N LEU A 259 -3.18 -17.62 9.68
CA LEU A 259 -3.44 -18.47 8.53
C LEU A 259 -3.53 -17.67 7.23
N SER A 260 -4.22 -16.51 7.24
CA SER A 260 -4.29 -15.65 6.05
C SER A 260 -2.91 -15.18 5.60
N ILE A 261 -2.11 -14.68 6.53
CA ILE A 261 -0.74 -14.25 6.23
C ILE A 261 0.09 -15.44 5.73
N GLY A 262 0.01 -16.60 6.38
CA GLY A 262 0.72 -17.81 5.95
C GLY A 262 0.34 -18.26 4.54
N ILE A 263 -0.96 -18.32 4.22
CA ILE A 263 -1.47 -18.67 2.89
C ILE A 263 -0.97 -17.68 1.84
N MET A 264 -1.11 -16.37 2.08
CA MET A 264 -0.68 -15.34 1.15
C MET A 264 0.82 -15.37 0.92
N THR A 265 1.62 -15.56 1.98
CA THR A 265 3.07 -15.71 1.89
C THR A 265 3.45 -16.95 1.09
N ALA A 266 2.79 -18.10 1.35
CA ALA A 266 3.04 -19.34 0.61
C ALA A 266 2.75 -19.15 -0.88
N VAL A 267 1.61 -18.56 -1.25
CA VAL A 267 1.26 -18.25 -2.66
C VAL A 267 2.30 -17.30 -3.28
N ALA A 268 2.71 -16.25 -2.56
CA ALA A 268 3.71 -15.31 -3.04
C ALA A 268 5.06 -16.00 -3.31
N VAL A 269 5.54 -16.83 -2.38
CA VAL A 269 6.82 -17.54 -2.49
C VAL A 269 6.77 -18.57 -3.63
N VAL A 270 5.72 -19.40 -3.68
CA VAL A 270 5.58 -20.43 -4.71
C VAL A 270 5.51 -19.80 -6.11
N LEU A 271 4.70 -18.76 -6.31
CA LEU A 271 4.61 -18.11 -7.61
C LEU A 271 5.89 -17.33 -7.96
N SER A 272 6.57 -16.72 -6.98
CA SER A 272 7.88 -16.10 -7.23
C SER A 272 8.91 -17.13 -7.70
N ALA A 273 8.98 -18.29 -7.04
CA ALA A 273 9.89 -19.35 -7.46
C ALA A 273 9.54 -19.94 -8.83
N ALA A 274 8.24 -20.06 -9.14
CA ALA A 274 7.77 -20.56 -10.44
C ALA A 274 8.02 -19.58 -11.58
N PHE A 275 7.89 -18.26 -11.34
CA PHE A 275 7.97 -17.23 -12.36
C PHE A 275 9.40 -16.73 -12.61
N ALA A 276 10.26 -16.74 -11.58
CA ALA A 276 11.64 -16.27 -11.69
C ALA A 276 12.45 -16.88 -12.86
N PRO A 277 12.34 -18.21 -13.18
CA PRO A 277 13.05 -18.77 -14.32
C PRO A 277 12.41 -18.44 -15.68
N ILE A 278 11.18 -17.91 -15.73
CA ILE A 278 10.43 -17.67 -16.97
C ILE A 278 10.76 -16.30 -17.55
N ALA A 279 10.82 -15.26 -16.70
CA ALA A 279 11.07 -13.90 -17.14
C ALA A 279 11.65 -13.02 -16.04
N VAL A 280 12.45 -12.04 -16.46
CA VAL A 280 12.97 -10.98 -15.58
C VAL A 280 11.93 -9.90 -15.41
N ASN A 281 11.80 -9.33 -14.21
CA ASN A 281 10.80 -8.31 -13.84
C ASN A 281 10.86 -7.03 -14.68
N THR A 282 11.97 -6.80 -15.37
CA THR A 282 12.17 -5.65 -16.27
C THR A 282 11.66 -5.90 -17.70
N THR A 283 10.95 -7.00 -17.94
CA THR A 283 10.33 -7.34 -19.22
C THR A 283 8.81 -7.23 -19.15
N ILE A 284 8.15 -7.12 -20.30
CA ILE A 284 6.68 -7.12 -20.39
C ILE A 284 6.10 -8.41 -19.79
N LEU A 285 6.72 -9.57 -20.13
CA LEU A 285 6.29 -10.86 -19.59
C LEU A 285 6.49 -10.93 -18.08
N GLY A 286 7.64 -10.42 -17.56
CA GLY A 286 7.91 -10.34 -16.13
C GLY A 286 6.89 -9.47 -15.39
N SER A 287 6.54 -8.30 -15.95
CA SER A 287 5.48 -7.44 -15.39
C SER A 287 4.13 -8.15 -15.38
N ALA A 288 3.77 -8.88 -16.45
CA ALA A 288 2.52 -9.64 -16.49
C ALA A 288 2.49 -10.76 -15.43
N LEU A 289 3.60 -11.45 -15.22
CA LEU A 289 3.74 -12.48 -14.18
C LEU A 289 3.68 -11.89 -12.77
N ASP A 290 4.31 -10.74 -12.52
CA ASP A 290 4.22 -10.03 -11.24
C ASP A 290 2.79 -9.55 -10.95
N TYR A 291 2.11 -9.02 -11.96
CA TYR A 291 0.70 -8.66 -11.86
C TYR A 291 -0.17 -9.87 -11.49
N LEU A 292 -0.02 -11.00 -12.18
CA LEU A 292 -0.76 -12.23 -11.90
C LEU A 292 -0.43 -12.78 -10.51
N ARG A 293 0.83 -12.73 -10.10
CA ARG A 293 1.26 -13.12 -8.75
C ARG A 293 0.54 -12.32 -7.69
N MET A 294 0.53 -10.98 -7.80
CA MET A 294 -0.14 -10.13 -6.81
C MET A 294 -1.65 -10.29 -6.83
N ALA A 295 -2.26 -10.50 -7.99
CA ALA A 295 -3.67 -10.84 -8.09
C ALA A 295 -4.00 -12.16 -7.40
N ALA A 296 -3.16 -13.19 -7.58
CA ALA A 296 -3.32 -14.48 -6.91
C ALA A 296 -3.12 -14.38 -5.38
N VAL A 297 -2.12 -13.61 -4.91
CA VAL A 297 -1.90 -13.37 -3.47
C VAL A 297 -3.10 -12.67 -2.83
N SER A 298 -3.60 -11.63 -3.46
CA SER A 298 -4.78 -10.90 -3.00
C SER A 298 -6.02 -11.79 -2.98
N PHE A 299 -6.24 -12.57 -4.05
CA PHE A 299 -7.34 -13.54 -4.14
C PHE A 299 -7.24 -14.60 -3.03
N ALA A 300 -6.04 -15.14 -2.80
CA ALA A 300 -5.80 -16.13 -1.75
C ALA A 300 -6.16 -15.61 -0.35
N GLY A 301 -5.81 -14.37 -0.03
CA GLY A 301 -6.14 -13.75 1.25
C GLY A 301 -7.62 -13.45 1.43
N MET A 302 -8.30 -13.00 0.35
CA MET A 302 -9.66 -12.46 0.46
C MET A 302 -10.76 -13.46 0.09
N PHE A 303 -10.43 -14.57 -0.56
CA PHE A 303 -11.38 -15.63 -0.89
C PHE A 303 -10.95 -16.99 -0.34
N PHE A 304 -9.74 -17.46 -0.66
CA PHE A 304 -9.32 -18.81 -0.34
C PHE A 304 -9.10 -19.00 1.18
N ALA A 305 -8.49 -18.05 1.87
CA ALA A 305 -8.34 -18.11 3.32
C ALA A 305 -9.70 -18.12 4.05
N PRO A 306 -10.68 -17.21 3.75
CA PRO A 306 -12.04 -17.30 4.26
C PRO A 306 -12.73 -18.63 3.97
N PHE A 307 -12.58 -19.21 2.79
CA PHE A 307 -13.12 -20.53 2.46
C PHE A 307 -12.58 -21.61 3.42
N ILE A 308 -11.27 -21.59 3.68
CA ILE A 308 -10.63 -22.47 4.67
C ILE A 308 -11.19 -22.24 6.06
N PHE A 309 -11.41 -20.98 6.48
CA PHE A 309 -11.98 -20.71 7.82
C PHE A 309 -13.34 -21.37 8.03
N CYS A 310 -14.23 -21.25 7.04
CA CYS A 310 -15.55 -21.87 7.13
C CYS A 310 -15.48 -23.40 7.08
N LYS A 311 -14.63 -23.95 6.20
CA LYS A 311 -14.42 -25.40 6.08
C LYS A 311 -13.92 -26.04 7.38
N PHE A 312 -13.03 -25.38 8.10
CA PHE A 312 -12.46 -25.85 9.36
C PHE A 312 -13.16 -25.27 10.60
N LYS A 313 -14.34 -24.68 10.43
CA LYS A 313 -15.18 -24.12 11.52
C LYS A 313 -14.46 -23.05 12.37
N LEU A 314 -13.47 -22.38 11.81
CA LEU A 314 -12.80 -21.23 12.43
C LEU A 314 -13.61 -19.94 12.30
N ALA A 315 -14.55 -19.90 11.39
CA ALA A 315 -15.56 -18.86 11.23
C ALA A 315 -16.90 -19.47 10.87
N THR A 316 -17.97 -18.75 11.17
CA THR A 316 -19.33 -19.10 10.72
C THR A 316 -19.76 -18.18 9.59
N ALA A 317 -20.56 -18.67 8.65
CA ALA A 317 -21.34 -17.81 7.80
C ALA A 317 -22.52 -17.23 8.61
N PRO A 318 -22.96 -15.98 8.35
CA PRO A 318 -24.21 -15.49 8.92
C PRO A 318 -25.35 -16.42 8.53
N PRO A 319 -26.40 -16.57 9.37
CA PRO A 319 -27.59 -17.32 8.96
C PRO A 319 -28.14 -16.71 7.67
N ALA A 320 -28.55 -17.58 6.74
CA ALA A 320 -29.18 -17.16 5.50
C ALA A 320 -30.39 -16.29 5.84
N SER A 321 -30.38 -15.02 5.44
CA SER A 321 -31.50 -14.08 5.58
C SER A 321 -32.54 -14.30 4.53
#